data_c246ad07a5d1c989702fa13f9b25f8e9
#
_entry.id   c246ad07a5d1c989702fa13f9b25f8e9
#
_cell.length_a   1.000
_cell.length_b   1.000
_cell.length_c   1.000
_cell.angle_alpha   90.00
_cell.angle_beta   90.00
_cell.angle_gamma   90.00
#
_symmetry.space_group_name_H-M   'P 1'
#
loop_
_entity.id
_entity.type
_entity.pdbx_description
1 polymer ?
#
loop_
_entity_poly.entity_id
_entity_poly.type
_entity_poly.pdbx_seq_one_letter_code
_entity_poly.pdbx_strand_id
1 'polypeptide(L)'
;NTAKSCEGLVPAIIQDDDTRQVLMLGYLNEEAFDKTVAEGRVTFFSRTKGRLWTKGETSGNYLHVKSIAKDCDADTLLIRVVPAGPVCHTGSKTCFGGRENEGFIGLLQSVIRQRHRDMPEGSYTTKLFTKGAAKIAQKVGEEAVETVIEAVAGNREAMIYEASDLVYH
;
A
#
# COMPACT_ATOMS: atom_id res chain seq x y z
N ASN A 1 -22.47 25.94 3.87
CA ASN A 1 -21.36 25.11 4.43
C ASN A 1 -21.68 24.81 5.88
N THR A 2 -22.60 23.91 6.12
CA THR A 2 -22.83 23.34 7.45
C THR A 2 -21.67 22.40 7.75
N ALA A 3 -20.77 22.78 8.65
CA ALA A 3 -19.80 21.87 9.22
C ALA A 3 -20.57 20.68 9.79
N LYS A 4 -20.36 19.48 9.23
CA LYS A 4 -21.00 18.27 9.74
C LYS A 4 -20.43 17.99 11.11
N SER A 5 -21.30 17.85 12.12
CA SER A 5 -20.86 17.51 13.48
C SER A 5 -20.00 16.26 13.46
N CYS A 6 -18.83 16.33 14.11
CA CYS A 6 -17.94 15.18 14.34
C CYS A 6 -18.07 14.66 15.78
N GLU A 7 -19.04 15.12 16.53
CA GLU A 7 -19.25 14.76 17.93
C GLU A 7 -19.43 13.24 18.06
N GLY A 8 -18.59 12.61 18.87
CA GLY A 8 -18.55 11.14 19.03
C GLY A 8 -17.98 10.36 17.84
N LEU A 9 -17.36 11.04 16.87
CA LEU A 9 -16.73 10.40 15.71
C LEU A 9 -15.22 10.61 15.71
N VAL A 10 -14.49 9.53 15.50
CA VAL A 10 -13.02 9.53 15.36
C VAL A 10 -12.66 9.48 13.89
N PRO A 11 -11.81 10.38 13.38
CA PRO A 11 -11.27 10.27 12.03
C PRO A 11 -10.35 9.04 11.91
N ALA A 12 -10.40 8.39 10.74
CA ALA A 12 -9.53 7.28 10.43
C ALA A 12 -8.86 7.51 9.07
N ILE A 13 -7.55 7.56 9.10
CA ILE A 13 -6.69 7.56 7.91
C ILE A 13 -6.54 6.12 7.45
N ILE A 14 -6.93 5.86 6.20
CA ILE A 14 -6.77 4.53 5.60
C ILE A 14 -5.53 4.54 4.73
N GLN A 15 -4.60 3.65 5.01
CA GLN A 15 -3.33 3.52 4.33
C GLN A 15 -3.18 2.11 3.76
N ASP A 16 -2.70 2.01 2.54
CA ASP A 16 -2.30 0.74 1.93
C ASP A 16 -1.11 0.14 2.69
N ASP A 17 -1.21 -1.12 3.10
CA ASP A 17 -0.16 -1.77 3.90
C ASP A 17 1.11 -2.05 3.10
N ASP A 18 1.00 -2.32 1.82
CA ASP A 18 2.15 -2.61 0.95
C ASP A 18 2.84 -1.32 0.47
N THR A 19 2.07 -0.39 -0.10
CA THR A 19 2.62 0.82 -0.75
C THR A 19 2.82 1.99 0.21
N ARG A 20 2.18 1.96 1.38
CA ARG A 20 2.10 3.07 2.35
C ARG A 20 1.36 4.29 1.81
N GLN A 21 0.70 4.17 0.67
CA GLN A 21 -0.12 5.25 0.12
C GLN A 21 -1.35 5.50 1.00
N VAL A 22 -1.66 6.77 1.27
CA VAL A 22 -2.93 7.15 1.90
C VAL A 22 -4.05 6.99 0.88
N LEU A 23 -5.05 6.19 1.20
CA LEU A 23 -6.13 5.81 0.29
C LEU A 23 -7.36 6.69 0.45
N MET A 24 -7.79 6.92 1.68
CA MET A 24 -8.94 7.77 2.01
C MET A 24 -8.94 8.14 3.49
N LEU A 25 -9.83 9.05 3.85
CA LEU A 25 -10.20 9.34 5.23
C LEU A 25 -11.70 9.05 5.42
N GLY A 26 -12.04 8.45 6.54
CA GLY A 26 -13.43 8.24 6.97
C GLY A 26 -13.58 8.51 8.46
N TYR A 27 -14.80 8.33 8.97
CA TYR A 27 -15.11 8.55 10.38
C TYR A 27 -15.74 7.28 10.95
N LEU A 28 -15.37 6.96 12.18
CA LEU A 28 -15.92 5.84 12.92
C LEU A 28 -16.56 6.35 14.21
N ASN A 29 -17.70 5.77 14.58
CA ASN A 29 -18.18 5.73 15.94
C ASN A 29 -17.75 4.38 16.59
N GLU A 30 -18.07 4.16 17.85
CA GLU A 30 -17.74 2.93 18.58
C GLU A 30 -18.25 1.68 17.84
N GLU A 31 -19.51 1.68 17.41
CA GLU A 31 -20.13 0.56 16.69
C GLU A 31 -19.42 0.25 15.34
N ALA A 32 -19.00 1.29 14.60
CA ALA A 32 -18.24 1.12 13.36
C ALA A 32 -16.84 0.53 13.63
N PHE A 33 -16.21 0.94 14.72
CA PHE A 33 -14.92 0.42 15.15
C PHE A 33 -15.03 -1.06 15.52
N ASP A 34 -15.97 -1.41 16.39
CA ASP A 34 -16.19 -2.79 16.82
C ASP A 34 -16.48 -3.73 15.64
N LYS A 35 -17.33 -3.27 14.72
CA LYS A 35 -17.61 -4.01 13.49
C LYS A 35 -16.37 -4.17 12.61
N THR A 36 -15.55 -3.13 12.50
CA THR A 36 -14.28 -3.18 11.74
C THR A 36 -13.35 -4.23 12.32
N VAL A 37 -13.21 -4.28 13.64
CA VAL A 37 -12.37 -5.28 14.34
C VAL A 37 -12.93 -6.69 14.17
N ALA A 38 -14.23 -6.86 14.37
CA ALA A 38 -14.89 -8.17 14.32
C ALA A 38 -14.85 -8.80 12.91
N GLU A 39 -15.06 -7.99 11.87
CA GLU A 39 -15.16 -8.49 10.49
C GLU A 39 -13.82 -8.44 9.72
N GLY A 40 -12.81 -7.73 10.25
CA GLY A 40 -11.55 -7.50 9.55
C GLY A 40 -11.69 -6.67 8.27
N ARG A 41 -12.78 -5.93 8.13
CA ARG A 41 -13.11 -5.04 7.00
C ARG A 41 -13.50 -3.68 7.49
N VAL A 42 -12.97 -2.62 6.87
CA VAL A 42 -13.22 -1.25 7.33
C VAL A 42 -14.68 -0.86 7.17
N THR A 43 -15.30 -0.52 8.30
CA THR A 43 -16.66 0.03 8.39
C THR A 43 -16.58 1.45 8.95
N PHE A 44 -17.23 2.38 8.31
CA PHE A 44 -17.33 3.78 8.70
C PHE A 44 -18.73 4.11 9.21
N PHE A 45 -18.83 5.24 9.89
CA PHE A 45 -20.11 5.89 10.13
C PHE A 45 -20.33 7.00 9.09
N SER A 46 -21.38 6.86 8.30
CA SER A 46 -21.75 7.85 7.29
C SER A 46 -22.44 9.04 7.93
N ARG A 47 -21.75 10.18 8.06
CA ARG A 47 -22.30 11.43 8.60
C ARG A 47 -23.49 11.99 7.81
N THR A 48 -23.58 11.65 6.53
CA THR A 48 -24.67 12.11 5.63
C THR A 48 -25.92 11.26 5.76
N LYS A 49 -25.72 9.94 5.89
CA LYS A 49 -26.83 8.96 5.93
C LYS A 49 -27.20 8.53 7.35
N GLY A 50 -26.39 8.89 8.37
CA GLY A 50 -26.61 8.50 9.76
C GLY A 50 -26.57 6.99 10.00
N ARG A 51 -25.77 6.24 9.23
CA ARG A 51 -25.69 4.78 9.35
C ARG A 51 -24.26 4.25 9.22
N LEU A 52 -24.06 3.04 9.66
CA LEU A 52 -22.85 2.27 9.34
C LEU A 52 -22.75 2.01 7.83
N TRP A 53 -21.53 2.03 7.35
CA TRP A 53 -21.21 1.78 5.95
C TRP A 53 -19.88 1.01 5.85
N THR A 54 -19.94 -0.26 5.47
CA THR A 54 -18.75 -1.05 5.20
C THR A 54 -18.21 -0.69 3.82
N LYS A 55 -16.97 -0.24 3.76
CA LYS A 55 -16.34 0.14 2.49
C LYS A 55 -16.28 -1.07 1.57
N GLY A 56 -16.85 -0.93 0.38
CA GLY A 56 -16.97 -2.03 -0.59
C GLY A 56 -18.30 -2.79 -0.54
N GLU A 57 -19.25 -2.46 0.36
CA GLU A 57 -20.53 -3.16 0.47
C GLU A 57 -21.34 -3.22 -0.84
N THR A 58 -21.12 -2.24 -1.73
CA THR A 58 -21.79 -2.18 -3.05
C THR A 58 -20.89 -2.59 -4.20
N SER A 59 -19.59 -2.22 -4.14
CA SER A 59 -18.65 -2.41 -5.26
C SER A 59 -17.86 -3.73 -5.18
N GLY A 60 -17.89 -4.43 -4.05
CA GLY A 60 -17.00 -5.56 -3.78
C GLY A 60 -15.56 -5.16 -3.41
N ASN A 61 -15.19 -3.89 -3.55
CA ASN A 61 -13.84 -3.40 -3.26
C ASN A 61 -13.68 -3.16 -1.76
N TYR A 62 -13.63 -4.23 -0.97
CA TYR A 62 -13.43 -4.17 0.46
C TYR A 62 -12.02 -3.73 0.82
N LEU A 63 -11.87 -3.19 2.04
CA LEU A 63 -10.60 -2.84 2.66
C LEU A 63 -10.33 -3.82 3.80
N HIS A 64 -9.44 -4.77 3.56
CA HIS A 64 -9.09 -5.81 4.54
C HIS A 64 -8.07 -5.27 5.53
N VAL A 65 -8.43 -5.22 6.81
CA VAL A 65 -7.61 -4.65 7.88
C VAL A 65 -6.37 -5.52 8.13
N LYS A 66 -5.21 -4.89 8.23
CA LYS A 66 -3.94 -5.49 8.66
C LYS A 66 -3.53 -5.03 10.04
N SER A 67 -3.65 -3.74 10.31
CA SER A 67 -3.35 -3.18 11.62
C SER A 67 -4.14 -1.90 11.87
N ILE A 68 -4.36 -1.60 13.15
CA ILE A 68 -4.99 -0.37 13.62
C ILE A 68 -4.07 0.22 14.67
N ALA A 69 -3.71 1.49 14.51
CA ALA A 69 -2.93 2.25 15.46
C ALA A 69 -3.68 3.54 15.82
N LYS A 70 -3.51 3.98 17.07
CA LYS A 70 -3.93 5.31 17.53
C LYS A 70 -2.75 6.26 17.37
N ASP A 71 -3.04 7.53 17.15
CA ASP A 71 -2.02 8.58 17.24
C ASP A 71 -1.66 8.90 18.71
N CYS A 72 -0.81 9.91 18.94
CA CYS A 72 -0.20 10.17 20.24
C CYS A 72 -1.18 10.66 21.31
N ASP A 73 -2.28 11.34 20.94
CA ASP A 73 -3.33 11.84 21.83
C ASP A 73 -4.66 11.08 21.68
N ALA A 74 -4.65 9.99 20.90
CA ALA A 74 -5.73 9.03 20.72
C ALA A 74 -7.03 9.64 20.14
N ASP A 75 -6.92 10.69 19.33
CA ASP A 75 -8.04 11.33 18.64
C ASP A 75 -8.18 10.92 17.18
N THR A 76 -7.19 10.22 16.61
CA THR A 76 -7.13 9.77 15.22
C THR A 76 -6.69 8.30 15.12
N LEU A 77 -7.25 7.57 14.16
CA LEU A 77 -6.84 6.20 13.86
C LEU A 77 -6.07 6.13 12.53
N LEU A 78 -4.98 5.37 12.52
CA LEU A 78 -4.34 4.89 11.30
C LEU A 78 -4.70 3.42 11.10
N ILE A 79 -5.47 3.13 10.04
CA ILE A 79 -5.86 1.76 9.68
C ILE A 79 -5.12 1.37 8.41
N ARG A 80 -4.20 0.38 8.54
CA ARG A 80 -3.53 -0.21 7.39
C ARG A 80 -4.36 -1.34 6.83
N VAL A 81 -4.48 -1.36 5.50
CA VAL A 81 -5.38 -2.28 4.80
C VAL A 81 -4.74 -2.86 3.55
N VAL A 82 -5.25 -4.01 3.12
CA VAL A 82 -5.07 -4.50 1.75
C VAL A 82 -6.38 -4.27 1.00
N PRO A 83 -6.41 -3.36 0.02
CA PRO A 83 -7.61 -3.10 -0.76
C PRO A 83 -7.87 -4.24 -1.76
N ALA A 84 -9.12 -4.70 -1.87
CA ALA A 84 -9.54 -5.70 -2.86
C ALA A 84 -9.65 -5.12 -4.30
N GLY A 85 -9.60 -3.80 -4.43
CA GLY A 85 -9.71 -3.09 -5.70
C GLY A 85 -9.67 -1.57 -5.51
N PRO A 86 -10.04 -0.79 -6.53
CA PRO A 86 -10.05 0.66 -6.46
C PRO A 86 -10.84 1.20 -5.26
N VAL A 87 -10.25 2.15 -4.53
CA VAL A 87 -10.84 2.68 -3.29
C VAL A 87 -11.80 3.83 -3.58
N CYS A 88 -11.45 4.71 -4.53
CA CYS A 88 -12.30 5.85 -4.87
C CYS A 88 -13.50 5.42 -5.73
N HIS A 89 -14.63 6.12 -5.56
CA HIS A 89 -15.83 5.92 -6.38
C HIS A 89 -15.62 6.29 -7.87
N THR A 90 -14.56 7.04 -8.18
CA THR A 90 -14.13 7.37 -9.55
C THR A 90 -13.35 6.25 -10.23
N GLY A 91 -13.08 5.14 -9.54
CA GLY A 91 -12.27 4.04 -10.04
C GLY A 91 -10.76 4.20 -9.78
N SER A 92 -10.32 5.28 -9.12
CA SER A 92 -8.91 5.46 -8.75
C SER A 92 -8.54 4.70 -7.48
N LYS A 93 -7.26 4.36 -7.35
CA LYS A 93 -6.72 3.64 -6.18
C LYS A 93 -6.85 4.43 -4.88
N THR A 94 -6.79 5.75 -4.94
CA THR A 94 -6.86 6.67 -3.80
C THR A 94 -7.87 7.79 -4.05
N CYS A 95 -8.46 8.35 -2.98
CA CYS A 95 -9.34 9.50 -3.03
C CYS A 95 -8.61 10.84 -3.17
N PHE A 96 -7.29 10.86 -2.98
CA PHE A 96 -6.53 12.11 -2.93
C PHE A 96 -5.97 12.53 -4.29
N GLY A 97 -6.14 11.74 -5.32
CA GLY A 97 -5.50 11.94 -6.61
C GLY A 97 -3.97 11.98 -6.40
N GLY A 98 -3.19 11.32 -7.11
CA GLY A 98 -1.77 11.31 -6.85
C GLY A 98 -0.99 10.84 -8.05
N ARG A 99 0.23 11.30 -8.16
CA ARG A 99 1.20 10.67 -9.02
C ARG A 99 1.42 9.26 -8.49
N GLU A 100 1.45 8.29 -9.38
CA GLU A 100 1.65 6.87 -9.06
C GLU A 100 2.98 6.56 -8.32
N ASN A 101 3.77 7.60 -8.04
CA ASN A 101 5.13 7.49 -7.49
C ASN A 101 5.23 7.62 -5.97
N GLU A 102 4.15 7.96 -5.26
CA GLU A 102 4.20 7.94 -3.80
C GLU A 102 4.17 6.50 -3.33
N GLY A 103 5.30 6.01 -2.84
CA GLY A 103 5.47 4.63 -2.39
C GLY A 103 5.99 3.65 -3.45
N PHE A 104 6.75 4.14 -4.46
CA PHE A 104 7.32 3.31 -5.52
C PHE A 104 8.01 2.04 -5.01
N ILE A 105 8.81 2.13 -3.95
CA ILE A 105 9.47 0.95 -3.35
C ILE A 105 8.45 -0.07 -2.84
N GLY A 106 7.40 0.39 -2.16
CA GLY A 106 6.30 -0.50 -1.71
C GLY A 106 5.55 -1.13 -2.89
N LEU A 107 5.32 -0.37 -3.95
CA LEU A 107 4.72 -0.88 -5.18
C LEU A 107 5.63 -1.94 -5.84
N LEU A 108 6.93 -1.66 -5.97
CA LEU A 108 7.91 -2.61 -6.51
C LEU A 108 7.90 -3.90 -5.68
N GLN A 109 7.95 -3.80 -4.36
CA GLN A 109 7.92 -4.95 -3.46
C GLN A 109 6.61 -5.75 -3.61
N SER A 110 5.46 -5.10 -3.78
CA SER A 110 4.18 -5.79 -3.98
C SER A 110 4.13 -6.53 -5.31
N VAL A 111 4.68 -5.95 -6.39
CA VAL A 111 4.82 -6.59 -7.70
C VAL A 111 5.74 -7.83 -7.63
N ILE A 112 6.88 -7.71 -6.95
CA ILE A 112 7.81 -8.84 -6.75
C ILE A 112 7.14 -9.97 -5.97
N ARG A 113 6.46 -9.64 -4.85
CA ARG A 113 5.71 -10.61 -4.05
C ARG A 113 4.60 -11.30 -4.86
N GLN A 114 3.89 -10.54 -5.68
CA GLN A 114 2.86 -11.12 -6.55
C GLN A 114 3.48 -12.10 -7.55
N ARG A 115 4.55 -11.72 -8.24
CA ARG A 115 5.25 -12.59 -9.19
C ARG A 115 5.84 -13.85 -8.51
N HIS A 116 6.25 -13.73 -7.24
CA HIS A 116 6.69 -14.90 -6.47
C HIS A 116 5.53 -15.86 -6.16
N ARG A 117 4.34 -15.35 -5.88
CA ARG A 117 3.15 -16.20 -5.65
C ARG A 117 2.65 -16.86 -6.93
N ASP A 118 2.55 -16.06 -7.99
CA ASP A 118 1.88 -16.46 -9.22
C ASP A 118 2.81 -17.20 -10.19
N MET A 119 4.13 -17.02 -10.05
CA MET A 119 5.19 -17.62 -10.88
C MET A 119 4.90 -17.55 -12.39
N PRO A 120 4.55 -16.37 -12.94
CA PRO A 120 4.13 -16.25 -14.33
C PRO A 120 5.24 -16.68 -15.29
N GLU A 121 4.86 -17.42 -16.34
CA GLU A 121 5.77 -17.89 -17.36
C GLU A 121 6.44 -16.71 -18.09
N GLY A 122 7.71 -16.86 -18.45
CA GLY A 122 8.49 -15.81 -19.12
C GLY A 122 9.01 -14.69 -18.20
N SER A 123 8.55 -14.59 -16.96
CA SER A 123 8.97 -13.56 -16.02
C SER A 123 10.42 -13.76 -15.56
N TYR A 124 11.22 -12.68 -15.61
CA TYR A 124 12.57 -12.67 -15.05
C TYR A 124 12.56 -12.92 -13.52
N THR A 125 11.63 -12.30 -12.80
CA THR A 125 11.44 -12.51 -11.35
C THR A 125 11.19 -13.99 -11.03
N THR A 126 10.33 -14.66 -11.81
CA THR A 126 10.07 -16.09 -11.69
C THR A 126 11.35 -16.91 -11.88
N LYS A 127 12.17 -16.57 -12.89
CA LYS A 127 13.46 -17.25 -13.13
C LYS A 127 14.43 -17.09 -11.97
N LEU A 128 14.45 -15.91 -11.31
CA LEU A 128 15.29 -15.67 -10.14
C LEU A 128 14.85 -16.53 -8.95
N PHE A 129 13.56 -16.54 -8.63
CA PHE A 129 13.03 -17.35 -7.54
C PHE A 129 13.23 -18.85 -7.78
N THR A 130 13.06 -19.32 -9.03
CA THR A 130 13.34 -20.72 -9.40
C THR A 130 14.80 -21.10 -9.22
N LYS A 131 15.74 -20.17 -9.50
CA LYS A 131 17.18 -20.39 -9.29
C LYS A 131 17.60 -20.29 -7.83
N GLY A 132 16.76 -19.75 -6.98
CA GLY A 132 16.92 -19.69 -5.54
C GLY A 132 17.80 -18.56 -5.02
N ALA A 133 17.88 -18.47 -3.68
CA ALA A 133 18.52 -17.37 -2.96
C ALA A 133 20.01 -17.14 -3.33
N ALA A 134 20.75 -18.21 -3.64
CA ALA A 134 22.14 -18.07 -4.04
C ALA A 134 22.32 -17.26 -5.34
N LYS A 135 21.42 -17.45 -6.31
CA LYS A 135 21.44 -16.67 -7.55
C LYS A 135 21.03 -15.22 -7.33
N ILE A 136 20.04 -14.98 -6.46
CA ILE A 136 19.63 -13.62 -6.07
C ILE A 136 20.80 -12.91 -5.37
N ALA A 137 21.44 -13.55 -4.38
CA ALA A 137 22.59 -12.98 -3.68
C ALA A 137 23.78 -12.69 -4.63
N GLN A 138 24.03 -13.57 -5.61
CA GLN A 138 25.03 -13.31 -6.65
C GLN A 138 24.69 -12.03 -7.43
N LYS A 139 23.42 -11.84 -7.85
CA LYS A 139 23.00 -10.64 -8.58
C LYS A 139 23.16 -9.39 -7.72
N VAL A 140 22.74 -9.40 -6.45
CA VAL A 140 23.00 -8.29 -5.52
C VAL A 140 24.46 -7.89 -5.51
N GLY A 141 25.39 -8.85 -5.47
CA GLY A 141 26.84 -8.59 -5.50
C GLY A 141 27.30 -8.01 -6.83
N GLU A 142 26.85 -8.54 -7.95
CA GLU A 142 27.15 -8.04 -9.30
C GLU A 142 26.73 -6.58 -9.43
N GLU A 143 25.45 -6.28 -9.21
CA GLU A 143 24.88 -4.92 -9.37
C GLU A 143 25.49 -3.89 -8.39
N ALA A 144 25.86 -4.33 -7.18
CA ALA A 144 26.54 -3.45 -6.23
C ALA A 144 27.95 -3.05 -6.73
N VAL A 145 28.70 -3.98 -7.30
CA VAL A 145 30.05 -3.71 -7.86
C VAL A 145 29.93 -2.83 -9.10
N GLU A 146 29.00 -3.12 -10.00
CA GLU A 146 28.75 -2.34 -11.21
C GLU A 146 28.31 -0.91 -10.89
N THR A 147 27.42 -0.73 -9.88
CA THR A 147 27.05 0.61 -9.36
C THR A 147 28.30 1.40 -8.93
N VAL A 148 29.23 0.78 -8.19
CA VAL A 148 30.46 1.44 -7.71
C VAL A 148 31.39 1.79 -8.87
N ILE A 149 31.56 0.88 -9.83
CA ILE A 149 32.41 1.11 -11.01
C ILE A 149 31.91 2.30 -11.81
N GLU A 150 30.61 2.34 -12.12
CA GLU A 150 30.00 3.43 -12.90
C GLU A 150 30.02 4.78 -12.14
N ALA A 151 29.86 4.74 -10.81
CA ALA A 151 29.99 5.91 -9.95
C ALA A 151 31.40 6.51 -10.02
N VAL A 152 32.46 5.66 -9.92
CA VAL A 152 33.86 6.08 -10.00
C VAL A 152 34.22 6.54 -11.41
N ALA A 153 33.66 5.92 -12.44
CA ALA A 153 33.83 6.33 -13.85
C ALA A 153 33.14 7.66 -14.17
N GLY A 154 32.27 8.16 -13.29
CA GLY A 154 31.48 9.37 -13.55
C GLY A 154 30.32 9.17 -14.52
N ASN A 155 29.96 7.92 -14.84
CA ASN A 155 28.87 7.58 -15.74
C ASN A 155 27.56 7.54 -14.96
N ARG A 156 26.95 8.70 -14.79
CA ARG A 156 25.74 8.87 -13.97
C ARG A 156 24.55 8.01 -14.47
N GLU A 157 24.40 7.91 -15.79
CA GLU A 157 23.26 7.17 -16.36
C GLU A 157 23.36 5.68 -16.08
N ALA A 158 24.52 5.07 -16.38
CA ALA A 158 24.76 3.67 -16.08
C ALA A 158 24.69 3.41 -14.55
N MET A 159 25.27 4.28 -13.73
CA MET A 159 25.16 4.16 -12.27
C MET A 159 23.70 4.10 -11.78
N ILE A 160 22.79 4.88 -12.36
CA ILE A 160 21.36 4.84 -12.01
C ILE A 160 20.73 3.50 -12.42
N TYR A 161 21.11 2.95 -13.57
CA TYR A 161 20.67 1.64 -14.02
C TYR A 161 21.09 0.55 -13.06
N GLU A 162 22.38 0.45 -12.75
CA GLU A 162 22.92 -0.59 -11.86
C GLU A 162 22.39 -0.45 -10.42
N ALA A 163 22.26 0.80 -9.92
CA ALA A 163 21.64 1.06 -8.63
C ALA A 163 20.15 0.64 -8.60
N SER A 164 19.43 0.79 -9.69
CA SER A 164 18.03 0.37 -9.79
C SER A 164 17.91 -1.16 -9.79
N ASP A 165 18.80 -1.84 -10.49
CA ASP A 165 18.87 -3.30 -10.51
C ASP A 165 19.30 -3.86 -9.16
N LEU A 166 20.24 -3.20 -8.45
CA LEU A 166 20.60 -3.54 -7.09
C LEU A 166 19.40 -3.46 -6.13
N VAL A 167 18.60 -2.40 -6.23
CA VAL A 167 17.39 -2.24 -5.39
C VAL A 167 16.31 -3.27 -5.75
N TYR A 168 16.26 -3.68 -7.01
CA TYR A 168 15.30 -4.67 -7.48
C TYR A 168 15.61 -6.09 -6.95
N HIS A 169 16.89 -6.49 -6.86
CA HIS A 169 17.33 -7.80 -6.39
C HIS A 169 17.36 -7.91 -4.87
#